data_7244e575346f9d40e05b281b6dff9eee
#
_entry.id   7244e575346f9d40e05b281b6dff9eee
#
_cell.length_a   1.000
_cell.length_b   1.000
_cell.length_c   1.000
_cell.angle_alpha   90.00
_cell.angle_beta   90.00
_cell.angle_gamma   90.00
#
_symmetry.space_group_name_H-M   'P 1'
#
loop_
_entity.id
_entity.type
_entity.pdbx_description
1 polymer ?
#
loop_
_entity_poly.entity_id
_entity_poly.type
_entity_poly.pdbx_seq_one_letter_code
_entity_poly.pdbx_strand_id
1 'polypeptide(L)'
;MKKIITTCLLFFAIASTFAQNSHEDIQTIQNYIQKTSQNEWFDPINKKGSLSNNTTYDTAYYLLSNDSVFSIIHTVYEKHTLQKVFYYKEGALIACIVEETDANNANRLLQYADYFFKDGALLNTGDEKEAFPAAALFTEGMEKLQNVPVN
;
A
#
# COMPACT_ATOMS: atom_id res chain seq x y z
N MET A 1 -12.05 -29.22 36.12
CA MET A 1 -10.86 -29.14 35.29
C MET A 1 -11.13 -29.37 33.77
N LYS A 2 -12.12 -30.18 33.36
CA LYS A 2 -12.41 -30.41 31.90
C LYS A 2 -12.96 -29.20 31.12
N LYS A 3 -13.63 -28.24 31.76
CA LYS A 3 -14.22 -27.07 31.08
C LYS A 3 -13.21 -26.01 30.68
N ILE A 4 -12.07 -25.90 31.35
CA ILE A 4 -11.04 -24.89 31.06
C ILE A 4 -10.25 -25.26 29.77
N ILE A 5 -10.02 -26.55 29.54
CA ILE A 5 -9.26 -27.04 28.40
C ILE A 5 -10.07 -26.83 27.09
N THR A 6 -11.40 -27.00 27.12
CA THR A 6 -12.27 -26.80 25.97
C THR A 6 -12.31 -25.33 25.52
N THR A 7 -12.29 -24.38 26.46
CA THR A 7 -12.32 -22.94 26.16
C THR A 7 -11.00 -22.48 25.52
N CYS A 8 -9.84 -22.95 25.99
CA CYS A 8 -8.55 -22.63 25.37
C CYS A 8 -8.42 -23.20 23.96
N LEU A 9 -8.92 -24.40 23.69
CA LEU A 9 -8.89 -25.00 22.36
C LEU A 9 -9.77 -24.23 21.34
N LEU A 10 -10.91 -23.68 21.78
CA LEU A 10 -11.75 -22.83 20.92
C LEU A 10 -11.05 -21.49 20.57
N PHE A 11 -10.35 -20.89 21.50
CA PHE A 11 -9.59 -19.64 21.26
C PHE A 11 -8.44 -19.85 20.26
N PHE A 12 -7.73 -20.97 20.34
CA PHE A 12 -6.67 -21.30 19.38
C PHE A 12 -7.20 -21.57 17.97
N ALA A 13 -8.36 -22.21 17.83
CA ALA A 13 -8.98 -22.47 16.55
C ALA A 13 -9.44 -21.18 15.84
N ILE A 14 -9.93 -20.19 16.59
CA ILE A 14 -10.35 -18.90 16.05
C ILE A 14 -9.13 -18.08 15.60
N ALA A 15 -8.05 -18.03 16.38
CA ALA A 15 -6.84 -17.31 16.02
C ALA A 15 -6.17 -17.86 14.74
N SER A 16 -6.15 -19.17 14.54
CA SER A 16 -5.59 -19.79 13.33
C SER A 16 -6.42 -19.52 12.07
N THR A 17 -7.74 -19.41 12.18
CA THR A 17 -8.60 -19.08 11.02
C THR A 17 -8.43 -17.61 10.59
N PHE A 18 -8.24 -16.68 11.48
CA PHE A 18 -7.97 -15.27 11.13
C PHE A 18 -6.62 -15.10 10.43
N ALA A 19 -5.56 -15.76 10.90
CA ALA A 19 -4.24 -15.70 10.29
C ALA A 19 -4.22 -16.32 8.88
N GLN A 20 -4.92 -17.42 8.67
CA GLN A 20 -5.02 -18.10 7.37
C GLN A 20 -5.79 -17.25 6.35
N ASN A 21 -6.90 -16.63 6.76
CA ASN A 21 -7.68 -15.73 5.89
C ASN A 21 -6.86 -14.50 5.47
N SER A 22 -6.06 -13.92 6.37
CA SER A 22 -5.20 -12.77 6.03
C SER A 22 -4.18 -13.11 4.95
N HIS A 23 -3.58 -14.28 4.99
CA HIS A 23 -2.59 -14.72 4.00
C HIS A 23 -3.22 -14.92 2.61
N GLU A 24 -4.39 -15.55 2.53
CA GLU A 24 -5.14 -15.72 1.27
C GLU A 24 -5.59 -14.39 0.68
N ASP A 25 -6.02 -13.44 1.53
CA ASP A 25 -6.38 -12.10 1.13
C ASP A 25 -5.19 -11.34 0.54
N ILE A 26 -4.03 -11.40 1.19
CA ILE A 26 -2.78 -10.78 0.70
C ILE A 26 -2.39 -11.37 -0.65
N GLN A 27 -2.40 -12.70 -0.81
CA GLN A 27 -2.11 -13.33 -2.09
C GLN A 27 -3.09 -12.90 -3.19
N THR A 28 -4.36 -12.75 -2.86
CA THR A 28 -5.39 -12.27 -3.80
C THR A 28 -5.10 -10.85 -4.26
N ILE A 29 -4.70 -9.95 -3.35
CA ILE A 29 -4.31 -8.58 -3.66
C ILE A 29 -3.05 -8.56 -4.55
N GLN A 30 -2.02 -9.30 -4.18
CA GLN A 30 -0.76 -9.40 -4.95
C GLN A 30 -1.00 -9.93 -6.37
N ASN A 31 -1.82 -10.97 -6.53
CA ASN A 31 -2.20 -11.51 -7.83
C ASN A 31 -2.97 -10.50 -8.68
N TYR A 32 -3.88 -9.74 -8.07
CA TYR A 32 -4.60 -8.66 -8.77
C TYR A 32 -3.64 -7.59 -9.28
N ILE A 33 -2.74 -7.10 -8.42
CA ILE A 33 -1.74 -6.08 -8.78
C ILE A 33 -0.86 -6.59 -9.92
N GLN A 34 -0.30 -7.80 -9.79
CA GLN A 34 0.57 -8.37 -10.81
C GLN A 34 -0.16 -8.55 -12.15
N LYS A 35 -1.34 -9.15 -12.14
CA LYS A 35 -2.12 -9.40 -13.35
C LYS A 35 -2.52 -8.10 -14.05
N THR A 36 -2.94 -7.08 -13.31
CA THR A 36 -3.33 -5.79 -13.86
C THR A 36 -2.13 -5.06 -14.44
N SER A 37 -1.00 -5.02 -13.72
CA SER A 37 0.24 -4.40 -14.20
C SER A 37 0.80 -5.03 -15.49
N GLN A 38 0.54 -6.31 -15.73
CA GLN A 38 1.02 -7.02 -16.92
C GLN A 38 0.10 -6.89 -18.14
N ASN A 39 -1.20 -6.69 -17.93
CA ASN A 39 -2.20 -6.77 -18.99
C ASN A 39 -2.76 -5.41 -19.42
N GLU A 40 -2.55 -4.36 -18.62
CA GLU A 40 -3.03 -3.01 -18.93
C GLU A 40 -1.86 -2.13 -19.43
N TRP A 41 -2.18 -1.31 -20.43
CA TRP A 41 -1.28 -0.24 -20.86
C TRP A 41 -1.67 1.04 -20.14
N PHE A 42 -0.70 1.67 -19.48
CA PHE A 42 -0.92 2.90 -18.71
C PHE A 42 -0.21 4.08 -19.34
N ASP A 43 -0.94 5.19 -19.54
CA ASP A 43 -0.37 6.50 -19.84
C ASP A 43 -0.56 7.39 -18.59
N PRO A 44 0.49 7.59 -17.78
CA PRO A 44 0.33 8.23 -16.49
C PRO A 44 0.08 9.73 -16.60
N ILE A 45 -0.86 10.25 -15.80
CA ILE A 45 -1.01 11.68 -15.58
C ILE A 45 0.01 12.10 -14.52
N ASN A 46 0.94 12.98 -14.88
CA ASN A 46 2.02 13.41 -14.00
C ASN A 46 1.77 14.80 -13.41
N LYS A 47 2.00 14.95 -12.11
CA LYS A 47 1.95 16.21 -11.38
C LYS A 47 3.22 16.39 -10.57
N LYS A 48 3.85 17.56 -10.69
CA LYS A 48 5.06 17.94 -9.93
C LYS A 48 4.79 19.16 -9.08
N GLY A 49 5.52 19.29 -7.97
CA GLY A 49 5.41 20.44 -7.09
C GLY A 49 6.53 20.55 -6.06
N SER A 50 6.41 21.55 -5.20
CA SER A 50 7.30 21.77 -4.06
C SER A 50 6.49 21.80 -2.77
N LEU A 51 7.00 21.14 -1.73
CA LEU A 51 6.48 21.21 -0.37
C LEU A 51 7.16 22.30 0.45
N SER A 52 8.47 22.56 0.16
CA SER A 52 9.29 23.58 0.78
C SER A 52 10.44 23.98 -0.16
N ASN A 53 11.33 24.89 0.27
CA ASN A 53 12.45 25.37 -0.55
C ASN A 53 13.40 24.27 -1.04
N ASN A 54 13.50 23.14 -0.31
CA ASN A 54 14.43 22.05 -0.63
C ASN A 54 13.73 20.70 -0.83
N THR A 55 12.39 20.67 -0.78
CA THR A 55 11.60 19.45 -0.89
C THR A 55 10.68 19.56 -2.10
N THR A 56 10.89 18.70 -3.08
CA THR A 56 10.03 18.58 -4.27
C THR A 56 9.34 17.24 -4.29
N TYR A 57 8.26 17.14 -5.07
CA TYR A 57 7.57 15.88 -5.25
C TYR A 57 7.11 15.68 -6.70
N ASP A 58 7.03 14.42 -7.09
CA ASP A 58 6.37 13.96 -8.29
C ASP A 58 5.22 13.02 -7.91
N THR A 59 4.09 13.14 -8.60
CA THR A 59 2.97 12.20 -8.45
C THR A 59 2.54 11.73 -9.83
N ALA A 60 2.51 10.41 -10.04
CA ALA A 60 2.01 9.78 -11.26
C ALA A 60 0.74 9.00 -10.96
N TYR A 61 -0.33 9.26 -11.73
CA TYR A 61 -1.63 8.61 -11.62
C TYR A 61 -1.80 7.65 -12.79
N TYR A 62 -2.02 6.37 -12.50
CA TYR A 62 -2.22 5.31 -13.48
C TYR A 62 -3.69 4.90 -13.47
N LEU A 63 -4.37 5.18 -14.58
CA LEU A 63 -5.79 4.90 -14.75
C LEU A 63 -5.99 3.64 -15.60
N LEU A 64 -7.03 2.86 -15.28
CA LEU A 64 -7.51 1.78 -16.14
C LEU A 64 -8.28 2.35 -17.33
N SER A 65 -8.58 1.52 -18.31
CA SER A 65 -9.34 1.87 -19.51
C SER A 65 -10.76 2.41 -19.24
N ASN A 66 -11.29 2.20 -18.05
CA ASN A 66 -12.58 2.73 -17.57
C ASN A 66 -12.44 3.99 -16.70
N ASP A 67 -11.28 4.67 -16.76
CA ASP A 67 -10.93 5.86 -15.98
C ASP A 67 -10.86 5.64 -14.46
N SER A 68 -10.99 4.41 -13.97
CA SER A 68 -10.76 4.13 -12.56
C SER A 68 -9.25 4.11 -12.22
N VAL A 69 -8.90 4.58 -11.03
CA VAL A 69 -7.49 4.60 -10.59
C VAL A 69 -7.04 3.17 -10.25
N PHE A 70 -5.95 2.74 -10.89
CA PHE A 70 -5.24 1.52 -10.53
C PHE A 70 -4.16 1.77 -9.49
N SER A 71 -3.27 2.76 -9.76
CA SER A 71 -2.23 3.10 -8.81
C SER A 71 -1.85 4.59 -8.85
N ILE A 72 -1.32 5.07 -7.72
CA ILE A 72 -0.73 6.39 -7.59
C ILE A 72 0.68 6.21 -7.04
N ILE A 73 1.68 6.68 -7.77
CA ILE A 73 3.07 6.72 -7.31
C ILE A 73 3.37 8.15 -6.85
N HIS A 74 3.72 8.31 -5.59
CA HIS A 74 4.10 9.60 -5.02
C HIS A 74 5.54 9.54 -4.51
N THR A 75 6.40 10.35 -5.10
CA THR A 75 7.83 10.41 -4.77
C THR A 75 8.17 11.78 -4.21
N VAL A 76 8.79 11.81 -3.04
CA VAL A 76 9.28 13.02 -2.38
C VAL A 76 10.80 12.99 -2.41
N TYR A 77 11.40 14.08 -2.84
CA TYR A 77 12.84 14.26 -2.96
C TYR A 77 13.35 15.25 -1.91
N GLU A 78 14.14 14.73 -0.99
CA GLU A 78 14.84 15.49 0.06
C GLU A 78 16.27 14.97 0.22
N LYS A 79 16.74 14.84 1.48
CA LYS A 79 17.98 14.14 1.81
C LYS A 79 17.96 12.68 1.37
N HIS A 80 16.79 12.06 1.40
CA HIS A 80 16.49 10.74 0.89
C HIS A 80 15.35 10.85 -0.12
N THR A 81 15.22 9.87 -0.98
CA THR A 81 14.06 9.75 -1.88
C THR A 81 13.07 8.79 -1.23
N LEU A 82 11.88 9.29 -0.91
CA LEU A 82 10.78 8.50 -0.37
C LEU A 82 9.73 8.29 -1.45
N GLN A 83 9.55 7.05 -1.87
CA GLN A 83 8.51 6.68 -2.82
C GLN A 83 7.41 5.87 -2.12
N LYS A 84 6.16 6.23 -2.38
CA LYS A 84 4.98 5.49 -1.96
C LYS A 84 4.16 5.12 -3.17
N VAL A 85 3.82 3.83 -3.29
CA VAL A 85 2.97 3.31 -4.36
C VAL A 85 1.68 2.82 -3.74
N PHE A 86 0.59 3.52 -4.03
CA PHE A 86 -0.76 3.18 -3.57
C PHE A 86 -1.49 2.43 -4.67
N TYR A 87 -2.03 1.25 -4.38
CA TYR A 87 -2.81 0.43 -5.31
C TYR A 87 -4.28 0.40 -4.92
N TYR A 88 -5.14 0.53 -5.92
CA TYR A 88 -6.59 0.61 -5.73
C TYR A 88 -7.32 -0.46 -6.54
N LYS A 89 -8.44 -0.89 -6.00
CA LYS A 89 -9.41 -1.73 -6.69
C LYS A 89 -10.81 -1.22 -6.37
N GLU A 90 -11.59 -0.90 -7.41
CA GLU A 90 -12.97 -0.41 -7.27
C GLU A 90 -13.11 0.80 -6.31
N GLY A 91 -12.12 1.71 -6.33
CA GLY A 91 -12.10 2.91 -5.49
C GLY A 91 -11.66 2.66 -4.03
N ALA A 92 -11.27 1.45 -3.67
CA ALA A 92 -10.73 1.13 -2.35
C ALA A 92 -9.20 1.00 -2.41
N LEU A 93 -8.49 1.54 -1.43
CA LEU A 93 -7.05 1.30 -1.24
C LEU A 93 -6.85 -0.16 -0.78
N ILE A 94 -6.10 -0.94 -1.55
CA ILE A 94 -5.83 -2.36 -1.27
C ILE A 94 -4.39 -2.64 -0.86
N ALA A 95 -3.43 -1.79 -1.28
CA ALA A 95 -2.03 -1.92 -0.86
C ALA A 95 -1.29 -0.58 -0.91
N CYS A 96 -0.26 -0.45 -0.07
CA CYS A 96 0.73 0.61 -0.13
C CYS A 96 2.12 0.02 0.01
N ILE A 97 3.00 0.30 -0.94
CA ILE A 97 4.42 -0.05 -0.88
C ILE A 97 5.21 1.23 -0.62
N VAL A 98 6.11 1.19 0.34
CA VAL A 98 6.96 2.33 0.71
C VAL A 98 8.42 1.95 0.54
N GLU A 99 9.15 2.76 -0.23
CA GLU A 99 10.58 2.62 -0.43
C GLU A 99 11.29 3.93 -0.08
N GLU A 100 12.33 3.85 0.73
CA GLU A 100 13.22 4.96 1.00
C GLU A 100 14.62 4.61 0.49
N THR A 101 15.20 5.47 -0.35
CA THR A 101 16.52 5.31 -0.95
C THR A 101 17.42 6.50 -0.66
N ASP A 102 18.73 6.29 -0.71
CA ASP A 102 19.71 7.36 -0.58
C ASP A 102 19.67 8.25 -1.84
N ALA A 103 19.50 9.57 -1.67
CA ALA A 103 19.42 10.51 -2.79
C ALA A 103 20.70 10.56 -3.64
N ASN A 104 21.87 10.25 -3.05
CA ASN A 104 23.15 10.21 -3.74
C ASN A 104 23.48 8.84 -4.37
N ASN A 105 22.75 7.79 -3.97
CA ASN A 105 22.92 6.44 -4.48
C ASN A 105 21.58 5.71 -4.51
N ALA A 106 20.85 5.86 -5.60
CA ALA A 106 19.51 5.27 -5.78
C ALA A 106 19.49 3.73 -5.67
N ASN A 107 20.64 3.05 -5.78
CA ASN A 107 20.74 1.61 -5.56
C ASN A 107 20.83 1.23 -4.07
N ARG A 108 20.98 2.21 -3.18
CA ARG A 108 21.03 1.98 -1.75
C ARG A 108 19.65 2.12 -1.14
N LEU A 109 18.97 1.00 -1.00
CA LEU A 109 17.71 0.92 -0.26
C LEU A 109 18.00 1.13 1.23
N LEU A 110 17.33 2.10 1.85
CA LEU A 110 17.42 2.42 3.28
C LEU A 110 16.30 1.73 4.05
N GLN A 111 15.09 1.74 3.47
CA GLN A 111 13.90 1.15 4.06
C GLN A 111 12.94 0.65 2.98
N TYR A 112 12.26 -0.46 3.27
CA TYR A 112 11.18 -1.03 2.47
C TYR A 112 10.09 -1.54 3.38
N ALA A 113 8.83 -1.29 3.02
CA ALA A 113 7.68 -1.87 3.72
C ALA A 113 6.50 -2.00 2.76
N ASP A 114 5.72 -3.06 2.89
CA ASP A 114 4.47 -3.29 2.19
C ASP A 114 3.31 -3.43 3.18
N TYR A 115 2.20 -2.83 2.84
CA TYR A 115 0.98 -2.79 3.63
C TYR A 115 -0.19 -3.22 2.75
N PHE A 116 -1.01 -4.15 3.25
CA PHE A 116 -2.19 -4.64 2.55
C PHE A 116 -3.44 -4.31 3.36
N PHE A 117 -4.48 -3.88 2.67
CA PHE A 117 -5.73 -3.43 3.29
C PHE A 117 -6.92 -4.20 2.72
N LYS A 118 -7.88 -4.51 3.57
CA LYS A 118 -9.18 -5.06 3.20
C LYS A 118 -10.26 -4.36 4.02
N ASP A 119 -11.26 -3.82 3.35
CA ASP A 119 -12.37 -3.10 3.96
C ASP A 119 -11.91 -1.95 4.89
N GLY A 120 -10.81 -1.28 4.52
CA GLY A 120 -10.19 -0.19 5.29
C GLY A 120 -9.34 -0.62 6.48
N ALA A 121 -9.23 -1.92 6.75
CA ALA A 121 -8.41 -2.48 7.83
C ALA A 121 -7.08 -3.02 7.29
N LEU A 122 -6.00 -2.83 8.06
CA LEU A 122 -4.70 -3.43 7.76
C LEU A 122 -4.80 -4.95 7.93
N LEU A 123 -4.37 -5.69 6.91
CA LEU A 123 -4.15 -7.13 7.01
C LEU A 123 -2.82 -7.37 7.72
N ASN A 124 -2.82 -8.19 8.77
CA ASN A 124 -1.61 -8.47 9.53
C ASN A 124 -0.63 -9.29 8.69
N THR A 125 0.54 -8.74 8.40
CA THR A 125 1.61 -9.38 7.63
C THR A 125 2.63 -10.13 8.50
N GLY A 126 2.44 -10.19 9.82
CA GLY A 126 3.36 -10.81 10.77
C GLY A 126 4.12 -9.79 11.62
N ASP A 127 5.16 -10.26 12.33
CA ASP A 127 5.86 -9.55 13.42
C ASP A 127 6.75 -8.37 12.99
N GLU A 128 6.61 -7.83 11.80
CA GLU A 128 7.42 -6.69 11.37
C GLU A 128 6.95 -5.42 12.06
N LYS A 129 7.89 -4.75 12.72
CA LYS A 129 7.69 -3.45 13.32
C LYS A 129 7.29 -2.46 12.22
N GLU A 130 6.10 -1.89 12.32
CA GLU A 130 5.62 -0.91 11.33
C GLU A 130 6.65 0.22 11.17
N ALA A 131 7.25 0.28 9.98
CA ALA A 131 8.19 1.33 9.62
C ALA A 131 7.50 2.68 9.48
N PHE A 132 6.24 2.64 8.99
CA PHE A 132 5.35 3.79 8.87
C PHE A 132 3.98 3.44 9.46
N PRO A 133 3.28 4.39 10.12
CA PRO A 133 1.95 4.13 10.66
C PRO A 133 0.96 3.77 9.54
N ALA A 134 0.44 2.54 9.54
CA ALA A 134 -0.47 2.05 8.50
C ALA A 134 -1.72 2.92 8.34
N ALA A 135 -2.28 3.43 9.45
CA ALA A 135 -3.44 4.32 9.42
C ALA A 135 -3.15 5.65 8.70
N ALA A 136 -1.93 6.20 8.86
CA ALA A 136 -1.51 7.42 8.16
C ALA A 136 -1.35 7.16 6.65
N LEU A 137 -0.75 6.02 6.27
CA LEU A 137 -0.63 5.62 4.87
C LEU A 137 -2.00 5.40 4.22
N PHE A 138 -2.94 4.78 4.93
CA PHE A 138 -4.31 4.60 4.44
C PHE A 138 -5.00 5.94 4.19
N THR A 139 -4.92 6.86 5.16
CA THR A 139 -5.50 8.22 5.03
C THR A 139 -4.88 8.96 3.86
N GLU A 140 -3.55 8.98 3.76
CA GLU A 140 -2.84 9.64 2.65
C GLU A 140 -3.24 9.05 1.29
N GLY A 141 -3.33 7.72 1.17
CA GLY A 141 -3.76 7.06 -0.06
C GLY A 141 -5.18 7.45 -0.47
N MET A 142 -6.12 7.50 0.47
CA MET A 142 -7.49 7.90 0.20
C MET A 142 -7.60 9.39 -0.16
N GLU A 143 -6.82 10.28 0.46
CA GLU A 143 -6.74 11.69 0.08
C GLU A 143 -6.20 11.89 -1.33
N LYS A 144 -5.16 11.13 -1.73
CA LYS A 144 -4.61 11.19 -3.09
C LYS A 144 -5.62 10.71 -4.12
N LEU A 145 -6.42 9.69 -3.81
CA LEU A 145 -7.50 9.21 -4.68
C LEU A 145 -8.55 10.30 -4.95
N GLN A 146 -8.90 11.11 -3.94
CA GLN A 146 -9.86 12.21 -4.08
C GLN A 146 -9.32 13.38 -4.91
N ASN A 147 -8.00 13.51 -5.03
CA ASN A 147 -7.32 14.60 -5.71
C ASN A 147 -6.75 14.22 -7.09
N VAL A 148 -7.28 13.16 -7.70
CA VAL A 148 -6.90 12.75 -9.07
C VAL A 148 -7.25 13.88 -10.04
N PRO A 149 -6.32 14.33 -10.91
CA PRO A 149 -6.63 15.31 -11.92
C PRO A 149 -7.72 14.79 -12.87
N VAL A 150 -8.78 15.56 -13.02
CA VAL A 150 -9.81 15.27 -14.04
C VAL A 150 -9.33 15.89 -15.36
N ASN A 151 -9.26 15.09 -16.40
CA ASN A 151 -8.96 15.55 -17.75
C ASN A 151 -10.13 16.33 -18.36
#